data_e14c47c5f65a49628d5c61ad25433120
#
_entry.id   e14c47c5f65a49628d5c61ad25433120
#
_cell.length_a   1.000
_cell.length_b   1.000
_cell.length_c   1.000
_cell.angle_alpha   90.00
_cell.angle_beta   90.00
_cell.angle_gamma   90.00
#
_symmetry.space_group_name_H-M   'P 1'
#
loop_
_entity.id
_entity.type
_entity.pdbx_description
1 polymer ?
#
loop_
_entity_poly.entity_id
_entity_poly.type
_entity_poly.pdbx_seq_one_letter_code
_entity_poly.pdbx_strand_id
1 'polypeptide(L)'
;KRRIEMLYTETVTRSTLELLKKLEAERMMVGFNLAGGTSLSLYLGHRLSLDLDLFTPESFDAVQLEQFLKEEYGFRTDFMGKNTLKGTIDGVKIDCITHSYDYLEKPYIESGIRLYSMEDIVAMKLSAIADNGSRLKDFIDIAFLSTRFPFSSMLRMYERKFPNSNVIRPFKAITYFDDIDFEEDIVMVNG
;
A
#
# COMPACT_ATOMS: atom_id res chain seq x y z
N LYS A 1 -7.79 -1.35 21.94
CA LYS A 1 -6.79 -1.97 21.03
C LYS A 1 -7.50 -3.11 20.30
N ARG A 2 -7.89 -2.94 19.02
CA ARG A 2 -8.35 -4.05 18.19
C ARG A 2 -7.16 -4.98 17.98
N ARG A 3 -7.30 -6.23 18.42
CA ARG A 3 -6.34 -7.29 18.14
C ARG A 3 -6.49 -7.58 16.64
N ILE A 4 -5.43 -7.37 15.84
CA ILE A 4 -5.41 -7.84 14.46
C ILE A 4 -5.29 -9.35 14.57
N GLU A 5 -6.32 -10.05 14.10
CA GLU A 5 -6.28 -11.49 13.92
C GLU A 5 -5.34 -11.76 12.75
N MET A 6 -4.69 -12.89 12.75
CA MET A 6 -3.70 -13.39 11.77
C MET A 6 -3.92 -12.85 10.33
N LEU A 7 -2.82 -12.46 9.66
CA LEU A 7 -2.88 -11.95 8.27
C LEU A 7 -3.44 -13.00 7.30
N TYR A 8 -4.23 -12.55 6.34
CA TYR A 8 -4.81 -13.37 5.26
C TYR A 8 -3.78 -13.62 4.16
N THR A 9 -2.83 -14.51 4.41
CA THR A 9 -1.70 -14.78 3.50
C THR A 9 -2.12 -15.43 2.18
N GLU A 10 -3.31 -16.00 2.10
CA GLU A 10 -3.91 -16.57 0.89
C GLU A 10 -4.26 -15.51 -0.18
N THR A 11 -4.28 -14.23 0.19
CA THR A 11 -4.52 -13.12 -0.75
C THR A 11 -3.29 -12.74 -1.59
N VAL A 12 -2.15 -13.34 -1.27
CA VAL A 12 -0.86 -13.09 -1.93
C VAL A 12 -0.25 -14.43 -2.33
N THR A 13 0.39 -14.52 -3.49
CA THR A 13 1.05 -15.76 -3.87
C THR A 13 2.17 -16.09 -2.89
N ARG A 14 2.45 -17.38 -2.70
CA ARG A 14 3.53 -17.82 -1.81
C ARG A 14 4.88 -17.21 -2.20
N SER A 15 5.20 -17.17 -3.49
CA SER A 15 6.45 -16.59 -3.99
C SER A 15 6.55 -15.09 -3.69
N THR A 16 5.47 -14.33 -3.87
CA THR A 16 5.43 -12.90 -3.55
C THR A 16 5.59 -12.66 -2.04
N LEU A 17 4.95 -13.50 -1.21
CA LEU A 17 5.06 -13.40 0.24
C LEU A 17 6.48 -13.71 0.74
N GLU A 18 7.13 -14.72 0.16
CA GLU A 18 8.52 -15.08 0.46
C GLU A 18 9.49 -13.98 -0.01
N LEU A 19 9.25 -13.39 -1.19
CA LEU A 19 10.02 -12.24 -1.69
C LEU A 19 9.89 -11.04 -0.75
N LEU A 20 8.67 -10.69 -0.33
CA LEU A 20 8.42 -9.60 0.62
C LEU A 20 9.21 -9.80 1.92
N LYS A 21 9.16 -10.99 2.51
CA LYS A 21 9.90 -11.31 3.74
C LYS A 21 11.41 -11.19 3.57
N LYS A 22 11.94 -11.63 2.42
CA LYS A 22 13.36 -11.50 2.10
C LYS A 22 13.76 -10.03 1.97
N LEU A 23 13.02 -9.25 1.19
CA LEU A 23 13.27 -7.82 1.01
C LEU A 23 13.25 -7.08 2.34
N GLU A 24 12.23 -7.30 3.17
CA GLU A 24 12.12 -6.62 4.45
C GLU A 24 13.15 -7.05 5.51
N ALA A 25 13.80 -8.20 5.31
CA ALA A 25 14.93 -8.63 6.14
C ALA A 25 16.24 -7.92 5.75
N GLU A 26 16.30 -7.32 4.56
CA GLU A 26 17.51 -6.66 4.08
C GLU A 26 17.80 -5.35 4.81
N ARG A 27 19.09 -5.11 5.06
CA ARG A 27 19.54 -3.88 5.72
C ARG A 27 19.18 -2.62 4.92
N MET A 28 19.25 -2.71 3.59
CA MET A 28 18.88 -1.61 2.68
C MET A 28 17.39 -1.27 2.71
N MET A 29 16.55 -2.21 3.17
CA MET A 29 15.10 -2.05 3.25
C MET A 29 14.60 -1.70 4.66
N VAL A 30 15.52 -1.42 5.59
CA VAL A 30 15.14 -0.94 6.94
C VAL A 30 14.40 0.40 6.80
N GLY A 31 13.23 0.50 7.43
CA GLY A 31 12.36 1.68 7.35
C GLY A 31 11.32 1.63 6.23
N PHE A 32 11.46 0.74 5.24
CA PHE A 32 10.39 0.45 4.32
C PHE A 32 9.36 -0.49 4.94
N ASN A 33 8.08 -0.18 4.77
CA ASN A 33 6.97 -0.99 5.22
C ASN A 33 5.99 -1.19 4.08
N LEU A 34 5.35 -2.36 4.03
CA LEU A 34 4.36 -2.65 3.00
C LEU A 34 3.12 -1.75 3.18
N ALA A 35 2.74 -1.08 2.11
CA ALA A 35 1.57 -0.22 2.00
C ALA A 35 0.63 -0.74 0.89
N GLY A 36 -0.24 0.10 0.39
CA GLY A 36 -1.07 -0.14 -0.78
C GLY A 36 -2.09 -1.26 -0.64
N GLY A 37 -2.47 -1.82 -1.79
CA GLY A 37 -3.51 -2.83 -1.88
C GLY A 37 -3.11 -4.17 -1.27
N THR A 38 -1.85 -4.57 -1.39
CA THR A 38 -1.37 -5.85 -0.85
C THR A 38 -1.35 -5.84 0.67
N SER A 39 -0.92 -4.74 1.29
CA SER A 39 -1.04 -4.59 2.73
C SER A 39 -2.50 -4.72 3.20
N LEU A 40 -3.42 -4.04 2.50
CA LEU A 40 -4.83 -4.10 2.84
C LEU A 40 -5.46 -5.49 2.62
N SER A 41 -5.06 -6.18 1.55
CA SER A 41 -5.48 -7.56 1.28
C SER A 41 -5.03 -8.51 2.40
N LEU A 42 -3.81 -8.35 2.90
CA LEU A 42 -3.33 -9.11 4.07
C LEU A 42 -4.14 -8.82 5.34
N TYR A 43 -4.61 -7.58 5.54
CA TYR A 43 -5.45 -7.23 6.70
C TYR A 43 -6.90 -7.70 6.61
N LEU A 44 -7.49 -7.69 5.40
CA LEU A 44 -8.93 -7.86 5.22
C LEU A 44 -9.33 -9.18 4.54
N GLY A 45 -8.43 -9.80 3.79
CA GLY A 45 -8.72 -11.04 3.07
C GLY A 45 -9.71 -10.90 1.92
N HIS A 46 -9.94 -9.69 1.40
CA HIS A 46 -11.07 -9.38 0.53
C HIS A 46 -10.80 -9.62 -0.96
N ARG A 47 -9.57 -9.43 -1.42
CA ARG A 47 -9.17 -9.63 -2.82
C ARG A 47 -7.72 -10.07 -2.96
N LEU A 48 -7.37 -10.62 -4.12
CA LEU A 48 -5.97 -10.88 -4.44
C LEU A 48 -5.23 -9.56 -4.72
N SER A 49 -3.95 -9.52 -4.34
CA SER A 49 -3.06 -8.41 -4.65
C SER A 49 -1.64 -8.92 -4.83
N LEU A 50 -0.96 -8.43 -5.87
CA LEU A 50 0.32 -8.99 -6.32
C LEU A 50 1.48 -8.00 -6.26
N ASP A 51 1.19 -6.69 -6.23
CA ASP A 51 2.20 -5.64 -6.23
C ASP A 51 2.72 -5.39 -4.81
N LEU A 52 3.99 -5.06 -4.68
CA LEU A 52 4.61 -4.69 -3.41
C LEU A 52 4.92 -3.19 -3.36
N ASP A 53 4.06 -2.43 -2.71
CA ASP A 53 4.24 -1.02 -2.42
C ASP A 53 5.02 -0.86 -1.11
N LEU A 54 6.34 -0.67 -1.19
CA LEU A 54 7.24 -0.54 -0.05
C LEU A 54 7.55 0.93 0.21
N PHE A 55 6.92 1.52 1.21
CA PHE A 55 7.00 2.94 1.49
C PHE A 55 7.78 3.22 2.78
N THR A 56 8.45 4.37 2.79
CA THR A 56 9.18 4.88 3.96
C THR A 56 8.91 6.37 4.13
N PRO A 57 8.80 6.92 5.35
CA PRO A 57 8.74 8.37 5.55
C PRO A 57 10.09 9.05 5.27
N GLU A 58 11.19 8.31 5.34
CA GLU A 58 12.54 8.82 5.18
C GLU A 58 12.96 8.90 3.70
N SER A 59 13.87 9.82 3.41
CA SER A 59 14.53 9.84 2.10
C SER A 59 15.53 8.69 1.97
N PHE A 60 15.71 8.19 0.75
CA PHE A 60 16.67 7.14 0.45
C PHE A 60 17.43 7.41 -0.85
N ASP A 61 18.60 6.78 -1.00
CA ASP A 61 19.36 6.81 -2.23
C ASP A 61 18.84 5.75 -3.20
N ALA A 62 18.08 6.20 -4.20
CA ALA A 62 17.47 5.31 -5.19
C ALA A 62 18.50 4.60 -6.06
N VAL A 63 19.69 5.21 -6.30
CA VAL A 63 20.76 4.62 -7.10
C VAL A 63 21.40 3.46 -6.34
N GLN A 64 21.74 3.67 -5.09
CA GLN A 64 22.31 2.60 -4.25
C GLN A 64 21.32 1.46 -4.05
N LEU A 65 20.03 1.77 -3.82
CA LEU A 65 18.99 0.75 -3.67
C LEU A 65 18.81 -0.04 -4.97
N GLU A 66 18.78 0.63 -6.13
CA GLU A 66 18.68 -0.01 -7.43
C GLU A 66 19.83 -0.98 -7.67
N GLN A 67 21.08 -0.54 -7.43
CA GLN A 67 22.25 -1.39 -7.59
C GLN A 67 22.16 -2.63 -6.73
N PHE A 68 21.85 -2.48 -5.45
CA PHE A 68 21.67 -3.58 -4.52
C PHE A 68 20.59 -4.57 -5.00
N LEU A 69 19.41 -4.08 -5.37
CA LEU A 69 18.31 -4.94 -5.80
C LEU A 69 18.60 -5.63 -7.14
N LYS A 70 19.37 -5.01 -8.04
CA LYS A 70 19.83 -5.65 -9.27
C LYS A 70 20.80 -6.80 -9.00
N GLU A 71 21.80 -6.57 -8.14
CA GLU A 71 22.83 -7.55 -7.82
C GLU A 71 22.27 -8.76 -7.06
N GLU A 72 21.42 -8.51 -6.06
CA GLU A 72 20.96 -9.57 -5.16
C GLU A 72 19.65 -10.25 -5.63
N TYR A 73 18.79 -9.52 -6.36
CA TYR A 73 17.43 -9.98 -6.68
C TYR A 73 17.10 -9.96 -8.17
N GLY A 74 18.01 -9.51 -9.04
CA GLY A 74 17.74 -9.41 -10.47
C GLY A 74 16.67 -8.36 -10.81
N PHE A 75 16.57 -7.30 -10.00
CA PHE A 75 15.62 -6.20 -10.21
C PHE A 75 15.73 -5.58 -11.59
N ARG A 76 14.62 -5.38 -12.25
CA ARG A 76 14.53 -4.66 -13.53
C ARG A 76 13.82 -3.34 -13.31
N THR A 77 14.54 -2.24 -13.58
CA THR A 77 14.06 -0.89 -13.35
C THR A 77 13.09 -0.46 -14.44
N ASP A 78 11.90 0.00 -14.05
CA ASP A 78 10.93 0.66 -14.91
C ASP A 78 11.03 2.18 -14.80
N PHE A 79 11.26 2.69 -13.58
CA PHE A 79 11.40 4.11 -13.30
C PHE A 79 12.31 4.33 -12.08
N MET A 80 13.14 5.35 -12.16
CA MET A 80 13.95 5.85 -11.05
C MET A 80 13.91 7.37 -10.99
N GLY A 81 13.67 7.91 -9.79
CA GLY A 81 13.69 9.33 -9.51
C GLY A 81 14.15 9.61 -8.08
N LYS A 82 14.14 10.88 -7.70
CA LYS A 82 14.44 11.24 -6.32
C LYS A 82 13.45 10.56 -5.38
N ASN A 83 13.96 9.77 -4.43
CA ASN A 83 13.16 9.06 -3.44
C ASN A 83 12.08 8.14 -4.05
N THR A 84 12.34 7.62 -5.26
CA THR A 84 11.42 6.74 -5.98
C THR A 84 12.20 5.74 -6.82
N LEU A 85 11.91 4.46 -6.63
CA LEU A 85 12.43 3.38 -7.45
C LEU A 85 11.29 2.40 -7.73
N LYS A 86 11.02 2.14 -9.02
CA LYS A 86 9.96 1.24 -9.47
C LYS A 86 10.53 0.24 -10.46
N GLY A 87 10.05 -1.00 -10.37
CA GLY A 87 10.48 -2.05 -11.27
C GLY A 87 9.88 -3.40 -10.91
N THR A 88 10.56 -4.47 -11.31
CA THR A 88 10.08 -5.84 -11.13
C THR A 88 11.19 -6.77 -10.64
N ILE A 89 10.82 -7.74 -9.80
CA ILE A 89 11.64 -8.90 -9.42
C ILE A 89 10.81 -10.14 -9.69
N ASP A 90 11.31 -11.05 -10.54
CA ASP A 90 10.62 -12.31 -10.90
C ASP A 90 9.15 -12.10 -11.33
N GLY A 91 8.88 -11.00 -12.05
CA GLY A 91 7.55 -10.63 -12.51
C GLY A 91 6.66 -9.96 -11.44
N VAL A 92 7.11 -9.84 -10.20
CA VAL A 92 6.41 -9.09 -9.15
C VAL A 92 6.80 -7.63 -9.24
N LYS A 93 5.80 -6.74 -9.31
CA LYS A 93 6.01 -5.30 -9.32
C LYS A 93 6.41 -4.82 -7.93
N ILE A 94 7.48 -4.03 -7.87
CA ILE A 94 8.05 -3.46 -6.63
C ILE A 94 8.13 -1.94 -6.78
N ASP A 95 7.40 -1.22 -5.94
CA ASP A 95 7.47 0.23 -5.84
C ASP A 95 8.09 0.63 -4.49
N CYS A 96 9.31 1.19 -4.49
CA CYS A 96 9.95 1.77 -3.32
C CYS A 96 9.81 3.29 -3.38
N ILE A 97 9.09 3.89 -2.43
CA ILE A 97 8.71 5.32 -2.48
C ILE A 97 8.85 5.96 -1.10
N THR A 98 9.40 7.16 -1.07
CA THR A 98 9.29 8.02 0.11
C THR A 98 7.89 8.63 0.17
N HIS A 99 7.20 8.32 1.26
CA HIS A 99 5.93 8.92 1.64
C HIS A 99 6.16 9.76 2.90
N SER A 100 6.62 11.01 2.70
CA SER A 100 7.14 11.91 3.75
C SER A 100 6.03 12.52 4.61
N TYR A 101 5.21 11.66 5.20
CA TYR A 101 4.18 12.00 6.18
C TYR A 101 4.36 11.15 7.43
N ASP A 102 4.08 11.73 8.60
CA ASP A 102 4.13 11.01 9.85
C ASP A 102 3.17 9.81 9.86
N TYR A 103 3.55 8.75 10.56
CA TYR A 103 2.64 7.65 10.83
C TYR A 103 1.49 8.11 11.72
N LEU A 104 0.26 7.71 11.38
CA LEU A 104 -0.88 7.88 12.30
C LEU A 104 -0.77 6.93 13.48
N GLU A 105 -0.36 5.70 13.20
CA GLU A 105 -0.08 4.65 14.16
C GLU A 105 1.23 3.93 13.77
N LYS A 106 1.89 3.32 14.73
CA LYS A 106 3.11 2.56 14.46
C LYS A 106 2.86 1.46 13.43
N PRO A 107 3.81 1.19 12.52
CA PRO A 107 3.74 0.04 11.63
C PRO A 107 3.47 -1.25 12.42
N TYR A 108 2.62 -2.09 11.85
CA TYR A 108 2.31 -3.40 12.40
C TYR A 108 3.34 -4.41 11.91
N ILE A 109 3.78 -5.30 12.80
CA ILE A 109 4.76 -6.34 12.48
C ILE A 109 4.13 -7.68 12.82
N GLU A 110 4.04 -8.55 11.83
CA GLU A 110 3.51 -9.91 11.99
C GLU A 110 4.26 -10.89 11.08
N SER A 111 4.72 -12.00 11.66
CA SER A 111 5.39 -13.09 10.93
C SER A 111 6.56 -12.65 10.03
N GLY A 112 7.31 -11.63 10.45
CA GLY A 112 8.45 -11.07 9.71
C GLY A 112 8.07 -10.09 8.60
N ILE A 113 6.80 -9.65 8.53
CA ILE A 113 6.31 -8.63 7.60
C ILE A 113 6.01 -7.35 8.38
N ARG A 114 6.46 -6.22 7.84
CA ARG A 114 6.15 -4.88 8.36
C ARG A 114 5.13 -4.22 7.46
N LEU A 115 4.01 -3.78 8.03
CA LEU A 115 2.91 -3.15 7.31
C LEU A 115 2.64 -1.76 7.87
N TYR A 116 2.28 -0.81 7.00
CA TYR A 116 1.61 0.40 7.45
C TYR A 116 0.38 0.05 8.29
N SER A 117 0.05 0.89 9.28
CA SER A 117 -1.18 0.70 10.05
C SER A 117 -2.41 0.78 9.13
N MET A 118 -3.50 0.14 9.53
CA MET A 118 -4.76 0.19 8.76
C MET A 118 -5.28 1.64 8.69
N GLU A 119 -5.08 2.42 9.75
CA GLU A 119 -5.42 3.84 9.82
C GLU A 119 -4.65 4.67 8.78
N ASP A 120 -3.36 4.41 8.64
CA ASP A 120 -2.54 5.06 7.61
C ASP A 120 -3.01 4.68 6.20
N ILE A 121 -3.30 3.40 5.96
CA ILE A 121 -3.75 2.91 4.66
C ILE A 121 -5.12 3.52 4.30
N VAL A 122 -6.03 3.70 5.26
CA VAL A 122 -7.29 4.42 5.04
C VAL A 122 -7.03 5.81 4.47
N ALA A 123 -6.18 6.58 5.14
CA ALA A 123 -5.85 7.93 4.71
C ALA A 123 -5.20 7.95 3.31
N MET A 124 -4.28 7.02 3.06
CA MET A 124 -3.59 6.89 1.77
C MET A 124 -4.52 6.48 0.63
N LYS A 125 -5.49 5.60 0.88
CA LYS A 125 -6.52 5.21 -0.10
C LYS A 125 -7.46 6.36 -0.44
N LEU A 126 -7.88 7.13 0.55
CA LEU A 126 -8.68 8.33 0.32
C LEU A 126 -7.92 9.38 -0.51
N SER A 127 -6.61 9.54 -0.26
CA SER A 127 -5.76 10.40 -1.10
C SER A 127 -5.65 9.86 -2.53
N ALA A 128 -5.45 8.57 -2.72
CA ALA A 128 -5.34 7.95 -4.04
C ALA A 128 -6.60 8.16 -4.88
N ILE A 129 -7.80 7.99 -4.30
CA ILE A 129 -9.08 8.25 -4.99
C ILE A 129 -9.22 9.74 -5.31
N ALA A 130 -8.82 10.65 -4.40
CA ALA A 130 -8.88 12.09 -4.64
C ALA A 130 -7.92 12.55 -5.74
N ASP A 131 -6.81 11.85 -5.95
CA ASP A 131 -5.82 12.16 -6.97
C ASP A 131 -6.11 11.47 -8.31
N ASN A 132 -6.63 10.25 -8.27
CA ASN A 132 -7.02 9.48 -9.44
C ASN A 132 -8.22 8.58 -9.12
N GLY A 133 -9.42 9.04 -9.41
CA GLY A 133 -10.69 8.35 -9.18
C GLY A 133 -11.06 7.31 -10.24
N SER A 134 -10.13 6.82 -11.06
CA SER A 134 -10.44 5.85 -12.12
C SER A 134 -10.25 4.39 -11.70
N ARG A 135 -9.55 4.11 -10.62
CA ARG A 135 -9.15 2.75 -10.22
C ARG A 135 -10.22 2.07 -9.37
N LEU A 136 -10.96 1.13 -9.94
CA LEU A 136 -12.03 0.39 -9.27
C LEU A 136 -11.57 -0.26 -7.96
N LYS A 137 -10.35 -0.82 -7.93
CA LYS A 137 -9.81 -1.48 -6.73
C LYS A 137 -9.69 -0.55 -5.52
N ASP A 138 -9.46 0.76 -5.72
CA ASP A 138 -9.39 1.70 -4.61
C ASP A 138 -10.78 1.94 -3.98
N PHE A 139 -11.85 1.97 -4.79
CA PHE A 139 -13.23 2.04 -4.30
C PHE A 139 -13.65 0.76 -3.57
N ILE A 140 -13.28 -0.42 -4.08
CA ILE A 140 -13.51 -1.69 -3.40
C ILE A 140 -12.79 -1.71 -2.05
N ASP A 141 -11.53 -1.31 -2.01
CA ASP A 141 -10.74 -1.23 -0.79
C ASP A 141 -11.41 -0.32 0.27
N ILE A 142 -11.92 0.85 -0.14
CA ILE A 142 -12.65 1.77 0.73
C ILE A 142 -13.98 1.17 1.21
N ALA A 143 -14.70 0.47 0.33
CA ALA A 143 -15.94 -0.20 0.71
C ALA A 143 -15.70 -1.26 1.81
N PHE A 144 -14.66 -2.07 1.68
CA PHE A 144 -14.29 -3.04 2.73
C PHE A 144 -13.77 -2.35 4.01
N LEU A 145 -12.99 -1.29 3.90
CA LEU A 145 -12.57 -0.49 5.06
C LEU A 145 -13.76 0.12 5.81
N SER A 146 -14.84 0.48 5.12
CA SER A 146 -16.06 1.03 5.73
C SER A 146 -16.77 0.02 6.65
N THR A 147 -16.50 -1.28 6.50
CA THR A 147 -16.97 -2.31 7.44
C THR A 147 -16.22 -2.30 8.77
N ARG A 148 -15.05 -1.69 8.81
CA ARG A 148 -14.15 -1.62 9.99
C ARG A 148 -14.18 -0.23 10.65
N PHE A 149 -14.32 0.82 9.86
CA PHE A 149 -14.25 2.21 10.29
C PHE A 149 -15.48 2.98 9.77
N PRO A 150 -16.20 3.72 10.63
CA PRO A 150 -17.18 4.68 10.16
C PRO A 150 -16.55 5.70 9.22
N PHE A 151 -17.23 6.10 8.16
CA PHE A 151 -16.69 7.00 7.15
C PHE A 151 -16.18 8.33 7.74
N SER A 152 -16.89 8.87 8.73
CA SER A 152 -16.43 10.06 9.47
C SER A 152 -15.08 9.87 10.16
N SER A 153 -14.77 8.66 10.62
CA SER A 153 -13.46 8.33 11.20
C SER A 153 -12.39 8.23 10.11
N MET A 154 -12.74 7.68 8.95
CA MET A 154 -11.83 7.59 7.81
C MET A 154 -11.44 9.00 7.31
N LEU A 155 -12.36 9.93 7.25
CA LEU A 155 -12.08 11.33 6.92
C LEU A 155 -11.17 12.00 7.95
N ARG A 156 -11.36 11.74 9.24
CA ARG A 156 -10.45 12.26 10.29
C ARG A 156 -9.04 11.69 10.17
N MET A 157 -8.88 10.41 9.79
CA MET A 157 -7.57 9.82 9.51
C MET A 157 -6.88 10.55 8.34
N TYR A 158 -7.63 10.85 7.29
CA TYR A 158 -7.12 11.63 6.15
C TYR A 158 -6.65 13.03 6.58
N GLU A 159 -7.46 13.78 7.33
CA GLU A 159 -7.10 15.12 7.82
C GLU A 159 -5.86 15.09 8.71
N ARG A 160 -5.75 14.10 9.59
CA ARG A 160 -4.58 13.95 10.47
C ARG A 160 -3.31 13.62 9.68
N LYS A 161 -3.41 12.77 8.68
CA LYS A 161 -2.24 12.36 7.87
C LYS A 161 -1.81 13.43 6.88
N PHE A 162 -2.74 14.18 6.35
CA PHE A 162 -2.53 15.21 5.33
C PHE A 162 -3.03 16.58 5.80
N PRO A 163 -2.38 17.21 6.80
CA PRO A 163 -2.92 18.40 7.48
C PRO A 163 -3.08 19.62 6.57
N ASN A 164 -2.38 19.65 5.42
CA ASN A 164 -2.49 20.72 4.43
C ASN A 164 -3.47 20.41 3.29
N SER A 165 -4.21 19.30 3.38
CA SER A 165 -5.15 18.86 2.35
C SER A 165 -6.59 19.13 2.77
N ASN A 166 -7.44 19.42 1.78
CA ASN A 166 -8.86 19.66 2.03
C ASN A 166 -9.63 18.33 2.01
N VAL A 167 -10.28 17.98 3.11
CA VAL A 167 -11.11 16.78 3.28
C VAL A 167 -12.29 16.70 2.30
N ILE A 168 -12.70 17.81 1.72
CA ILE A 168 -13.77 17.84 0.71
C ILE A 168 -13.32 17.11 -0.58
N ARG A 169 -12.02 17.08 -0.88
CA ARG A 169 -11.50 16.38 -2.07
C ARG A 169 -11.84 14.87 -2.02
N PRO A 170 -11.38 14.07 -1.04
CA PRO A 170 -11.74 12.66 -0.96
C PRO A 170 -13.24 12.45 -0.73
N PHE A 171 -13.92 13.35 0.01
CA PHE A 171 -15.37 13.26 0.23
C PHE A 171 -16.16 13.34 -1.10
N LYS A 172 -15.80 14.26 -2.00
CA LYS A 172 -16.42 14.36 -3.33
C LYS A 172 -15.98 13.21 -4.24
N ALA A 173 -14.70 12.86 -4.24
CA ALA A 173 -14.15 11.84 -5.12
C ALA A 173 -14.78 10.46 -4.89
N ILE A 174 -15.05 10.08 -3.64
CA ILE A 174 -15.66 8.78 -3.31
C ILE A 174 -17.11 8.63 -3.80
N THR A 175 -17.77 9.72 -4.13
CA THR A 175 -19.15 9.72 -4.65
C THR A 175 -19.24 9.93 -6.17
N TYR A 176 -18.09 10.05 -6.83
CA TYR A 176 -18.00 10.25 -8.26
C TYR A 176 -17.50 8.97 -8.94
N PHE A 177 -18.34 8.36 -9.76
CA PHE A 177 -18.11 7.03 -10.34
C PHE A 177 -17.94 7.06 -11.86
N ASP A 178 -18.13 8.20 -12.52
CA ASP A 178 -18.18 8.27 -13.98
C ASP A 178 -16.82 7.99 -14.65
N ASP A 179 -15.71 8.21 -13.93
CA ASP A 179 -14.36 7.98 -14.45
C ASP A 179 -13.82 6.57 -14.08
N ILE A 180 -14.59 5.77 -13.36
CA ILE A 180 -14.12 4.43 -12.91
C ILE A 180 -13.99 3.50 -14.11
N ASP A 181 -12.82 2.87 -14.21
CA ASP A 181 -12.59 1.74 -15.11
C ASP A 181 -13.18 0.44 -14.50
N PHE A 182 -14.40 0.11 -14.89
CA PHE A 182 -15.10 -1.10 -14.46
C PHE A 182 -14.58 -2.38 -15.12
N GLU A 183 -13.72 -2.25 -16.16
CA GLU A 183 -13.07 -3.41 -16.81
C GLU A 183 -11.77 -3.81 -16.07
N GLU A 184 -11.38 -3.11 -15.01
CA GLU A 184 -10.22 -3.49 -14.18
C GLU A 184 -10.43 -4.90 -13.61
N ASP A 185 -9.52 -5.83 -13.95
CA ASP A 185 -9.60 -7.23 -13.49
C ASP A 185 -9.27 -7.33 -12.00
N ILE A 186 -10.25 -7.68 -11.20
CA ILE A 186 -10.13 -7.80 -9.75
C ILE A 186 -10.64 -9.16 -9.28
N VAL A 187 -9.75 -9.93 -8.67
CA VAL A 187 -10.11 -11.26 -8.14
C VAL A 187 -10.47 -11.13 -6.66
N MET A 188 -11.75 -11.25 -6.37
CA MET A 188 -12.25 -11.25 -4.99
C MET A 188 -11.99 -12.59 -4.33
N VAL A 189 -11.67 -12.56 -3.03
CA VAL A 189 -11.56 -13.75 -2.18
C VAL A 189 -12.82 -13.83 -1.35
N ASN A 190 -13.53 -14.96 -1.38
CA ASN A 190 -14.80 -15.18 -0.66
C ASN A 190 -15.93 -14.21 -1.09
N GLY A 191 -16.10 -14.03 -2.38
CA GLY A 191 -17.26 -13.34 -2.97
C GLY A 191 -18.41 -14.29 -3.22
#